data_9b109f8988e83b33b17a0aec819ea6d3
#
_entry.id   9b109f8988e83b33b17a0aec819ea6d3
#
_cell.length_a   1.000
_cell.length_b   1.000
_cell.length_c   1.000
_cell.angle_alpha   90.00
_cell.angle_beta   90.00
_cell.angle_gamma   90.00
#
_symmetry.space_group_name_H-M   'P 1'
#
loop_
_entity.id
_entity.type
_entity.pdbx_description
1 polymer ?
#
loop_
_entity_poly.entity_id
_entity_poly.type
_entity_poly.pdbx_seq_one_letter_code
_entity_poly.pdbx_strand_id
1 'polypeptide(L)'
;MAVNSTGVPLFAGIEDLDDMFITTMEEMDKDYSDEITIPHPVWRYLKDNSLIEYRDSIGTHVPWRVMDKPNSTVRSFSHYDDVDNTPSDVLSEAKFAYGHIVGTQMYSREELTKNSGREQLIDLMELKAKQLEISMANYFGTLLSGTQDANGRDFMGLGRVLGYDLSCGGIDPTAPGFAYWNPQRGLKSGGGSYALATEFREGFRRLERLCTYRGRRPTVFVCGEDLYDEFQAWAESKLQLRIDDLKSQKGWGDFEMFPYNGRTIIYDETMAAKAGWLIDFKESVKLRIHRGTNFTFNPWQMMESKVAKKRDCLTYASLYVKYRNS
;
A
#
# COMPACT_ATOMS: atom_id res chain seq x y z
N MET A 1 -6.60 14.36 -47.15
CA MET A 1 -7.20 15.08 -45.99
C MET A 1 -8.53 15.68 -46.49
N ALA A 2 -9.61 15.40 -45.79
CA ALA A 2 -10.90 16.04 -46.12
C ALA A 2 -10.92 17.44 -45.49
N VAL A 3 -11.15 18.48 -46.31
CA VAL A 3 -11.27 19.88 -45.87
C VAL A 3 -12.72 20.34 -46.04
N ASN A 4 -13.18 21.23 -45.19
CA ASN A 4 -14.49 21.86 -45.34
C ASN A 4 -14.47 22.91 -46.45
N SER A 5 -15.61 23.48 -46.76
CA SER A 5 -15.78 24.50 -47.81
C SER A 5 -14.97 25.78 -47.61
N THR A 6 -14.35 25.96 -46.44
CA THR A 6 -13.49 27.10 -46.07
C THR A 6 -11.99 26.71 -46.03
N GLY A 7 -11.61 25.53 -46.51
CA GLY A 7 -10.20 25.11 -46.58
C GLY A 7 -9.58 24.69 -45.25
N VAL A 8 -10.37 24.63 -44.18
CA VAL A 8 -9.88 24.16 -42.86
C VAL A 8 -9.96 22.62 -42.82
N PRO A 9 -8.91 21.91 -42.46
CA PRO A 9 -8.95 20.47 -42.36
C PRO A 9 -9.99 20.04 -41.34
N LEU A 10 -10.90 19.13 -41.73
CA LEU A 10 -11.99 18.61 -40.91
C LEU A 10 -11.50 17.85 -39.64
N PHE A 11 -10.22 17.60 -39.51
CA PHE A 11 -9.59 16.80 -38.44
C PHE A 11 -8.35 17.48 -37.82
N ALA A 12 -8.25 18.81 -37.91
CA ALA A 12 -7.15 19.58 -37.28
C ALA A 12 -7.16 19.55 -35.74
N GLY A 13 -7.97 18.75 -35.10
CA GLY A 13 -8.16 18.77 -33.67
C GLY A 13 -7.65 17.55 -32.90
N ILE A 14 -6.98 16.56 -33.58
CA ILE A 14 -6.56 15.35 -32.86
C ILE A 14 -5.11 15.50 -32.35
N GLU A 15 -4.24 16.02 -33.19
CA GLU A 15 -2.85 16.32 -32.81
C GLU A 15 -2.81 17.49 -31.81
N ASP A 16 -3.62 18.54 -32.01
CA ASP A 16 -3.72 19.68 -31.09
C ASP A 16 -4.19 19.27 -29.66
N LEU A 17 -5.04 18.24 -29.53
CA LEU A 17 -5.49 17.77 -28.21
C LEU A 17 -4.43 16.97 -27.49
N ASP A 18 -3.63 16.19 -28.20
CA ASP A 18 -2.51 15.46 -27.61
C ASP A 18 -1.40 16.45 -27.20
N ASP A 19 -1.09 17.47 -28.01
CA ASP A 19 -0.12 18.51 -27.69
C ASP A 19 -0.61 19.39 -26.52
N MET A 20 -1.88 19.77 -26.48
CA MET A 20 -2.47 20.51 -25.37
C MET A 20 -2.47 19.70 -24.07
N PHE A 21 -2.74 18.40 -24.16
CA PHE A 21 -2.70 17.53 -22.99
C PHE A 21 -1.26 17.33 -22.49
N ILE A 22 -0.29 17.15 -23.37
CA ILE A 22 1.14 17.02 -23.01
C ILE A 22 1.60 18.28 -22.29
N THR A 23 1.27 19.48 -22.80
CA THR A 23 1.64 20.75 -22.14
C THR A 23 0.95 20.91 -20.78
N THR A 24 -0.32 20.53 -20.65
CA THR A 24 -1.03 20.55 -19.37
C THR A 24 -0.43 19.57 -18.38
N MET A 25 -0.05 18.35 -18.83
CA MET A 25 0.60 17.36 -17.98
C MET A 25 2.03 17.75 -17.60
N GLU A 26 2.79 18.45 -18.46
CA GLU A 26 4.12 18.96 -18.10
C GLU A 26 4.06 20.06 -17.02
N GLU A 27 2.99 20.88 -17.01
CA GLU A 27 2.75 21.83 -15.93
C GLU A 27 2.21 21.15 -14.66
N MET A 28 1.33 20.17 -14.80
CA MET A 28 0.81 19.38 -13.69
C MET A 28 1.85 18.45 -13.08
N ASP A 29 2.84 17.98 -13.83
CA ASP A 29 3.85 17.03 -13.35
C ASP A 29 4.66 17.58 -12.16
N LYS A 30 4.72 18.90 -12.00
CA LYS A 30 5.37 19.56 -10.86
C LYS A 30 4.51 19.55 -9.59
N ASP A 31 3.20 19.66 -9.73
CA ASP A 31 2.23 19.64 -8.62
C ASP A 31 1.63 18.23 -8.39
N TYR A 32 1.69 17.38 -9.43
CA TYR A 32 1.04 16.09 -9.51
C TYR A 32 1.56 15.07 -8.48
N SER A 33 2.84 15.09 -8.17
CA SER A 33 3.43 14.14 -7.22
C SER A 33 2.96 14.36 -5.78
N ASP A 34 2.46 15.54 -5.44
CA ASP A 34 2.05 15.89 -4.07
C ASP A 34 0.55 15.65 -3.80
N GLU A 35 -0.31 15.74 -4.80
CA GLU A 35 -1.76 15.54 -4.63
C GLU A 35 -2.18 14.06 -4.62
N ILE A 36 -1.51 13.17 -5.34
CA ILE A 36 -1.78 11.72 -5.26
C ILE A 36 -1.46 11.15 -3.87
N THR A 37 -0.60 11.82 -3.13
CA THR A 37 -0.12 11.36 -1.82
C THR A 37 -1.07 11.61 -0.67
N ILE A 38 -2.11 12.41 -0.86
CA ILE A 38 -2.89 12.96 0.24
C ILE A 38 -3.86 11.98 0.91
N PRO A 39 -4.50 10.99 0.26
CA PRO A 39 -5.63 10.34 0.93
C PRO A 39 -5.26 9.23 1.91
N HIS A 40 -4.08 8.63 1.86
CA HIS A 40 -3.81 7.47 2.72
C HIS A 40 -2.51 7.60 3.52
N PRO A 41 -2.59 7.67 4.87
CA PRO A 41 -1.43 7.94 5.71
C PRO A 41 -0.33 6.88 5.59
N VAL A 42 -0.69 5.61 5.44
CA VAL A 42 0.28 4.51 5.24
C VAL A 42 1.00 4.63 3.90
N TRP A 43 0.28 4.99 2.83
CA TRP A 43 0.89 5.22 1.52
C TRP A 43 1.91 6.35 1.56
N ARG A 44 1.54 7.49 2.17
CA ARG A 44 2.44 8.63 2.37
C ARG A 44 3.69 8.23 3.15
N TYR A 45 3.51 7.51 4.27
CA TYR A 45 4.64 7.01 5.06
C TYR A 45 5.60 6.14 4.23
N LEU A 46 5.08 5.24 3.39
CA LEU A 46 5.90 4.38 2.52
C LEU A 46 6.69 5.18 1.48
N LYS A 47 6.07 6.21 0.89
CA LYS A 47 6.70 7.08 -0.12
C LYS A 47 7.80 7.93 0.50
N ASP A 48 7.51 8.63 1.60
CA ASP A 48 8.43 9.56 2.23
C ASP A 48 9.68 8.88 2.80
N ASN A 49 9.52 7.64 3.27
CA ASN A 49 10.64 6.83 3.75
C ASN A 49 11.32 5.99 2.65
N SER A 50 10.95 6.16 1.38
CA SER A 50 11.50 5.39 0.25
C SER A 50 11.42 3.86 0.43
N LEU A 51 10.32 3.37 1.04
CA LEU A 51 10.12 1.96 1.36
C LEU A 51 9.44 1.17 0.23
N ILE A 52 9.10 1.84 -0.87
CA ILE A 52 8.48 1.25 -2.05
C ILE A 52 9.57 0.69 -2.96
N GLU A 53 9.41 -0.55 -3.40
CA GLU A 53 10.31 -1.19 -4.36
C GLU A 53 9.79 -1.01 -5.79
N TYR A 54 10.55 -0.31 -6.63
CA TYR A 54 10.26 -0.19 -8.06
C TYR A 54 11.04 -1.23 -8.85
N ARG A 55 10.35 -2.01 -9.70
CA ARG A 55 10.96 -3.03 -10.56
C ARG A 55 10.53 -2.85 -12.01
N ASP A 56 11.46 -3.01 -12.92
CA ASP A 56 11.22 -2.89 -14.37
C ASP A 56 10.64 -4.18 -14.96
N SER A 57 10.91 -5.32 -14.32
CA SER A 57 10.37 -6.62 -14.75
C SER A 57 9.52 -7.22 -13.65
N ILE A 58 8.29 -7.58 -14.01
CA ILE A 58 7.35 -8.31 -13.17
C ILE A 58 7.04 -9.66 -13.82
N GLY A 59 7.15 -10.73 -13.03
CA GLY A 59 6.58 -12.01 -13.37
C GLY A 59 5.08 -12.06 -13.06
N THR A 60 4.47 -13.22 -13.13
CA THR A 60 3.05 -13.41 -12.76
C THR A 60 2.80 -13.19 -11.26
N HIS A 61 3.81 -13.39 -10.43
CA HIS A 61 3.74 -13.24 -8.96
C HIS A 61 5.12 -12.92 -8.39
N VAL A 62 5.15 -12.43 -7.15
CA VAL A 62 6.37 -12.27 -6.35
C VAL A 62 6.57 -13.56 -5.54
N PRO A 63 7.55 -14.41 -5.87
CA PRO A 63 7.86 -15.58 -5.08
C PRO A 63 8.70 -15.19 -3.84
N TRP A 64 8.38 -15.76 -2.69
CA TRP A 64 9.18 -15.64 -1.50
C TRP A 64 9.38 -16.99 -0.83
N ARG A 65 10.63 -17.41 -0.67
CA ARG A 65 10.97 -18.69 -0.03
C ARG A 65 11.07 -18.49 1.48
N VAL A 66 10.33 -19.29 2.21
CA VAL A 66 10.29 -19.30 3.67
C VAL A 66 10.94 -20.58 4.17
N MET A 67 11.94 -20.43 5.05
CA MET A 67 12.49 -21.56 5.77
C MET A 67 11.64 -21.77 7.02
N ASP A 68 10.91 -22.87 7.07
CA ASP A 68 9.84 -23.09 8.05
C ASP A 68 10.20 -24.07 9.17
N LYS A 69 11.16 -24.95 8.94
CA LYS A 69 11.49 -26.01 9.89
C LYS A 69 12.96 -26.01 10.26
N PRO A 70 13.29 -26.15 11.55
CA PRO A 70 14.64 -26.48 11.95
C PRO A 70 14.97 -27.91 11.47
N ASN A 71 16.23 -28.15 11.20
CA ASN A 71 16.69 -29.49 10.84
C ASN A 71 16.54 -30.42 12.06
N SER A 72 15.68 -31.45 11.95
CA SER A 72 15.39 -32.42 13.01
C SER A 72 16.56 -33.35 13.32
N THR A 73 17.54 -33.45 12.44
CA THR A 73 18.72 -34.32 12.62
C THR A 73 19.76 -33.73 13.56
N VAL A 74 19.62 -32.43 13.93
CA VAL A 74 20.59 -31.76 14.83
C VAL A 74 20.38 -32.23 16.26
N ARG A 75 21.39 -32.98 16.76
CA ARG A 75 21.41 -33.52 18.14
C ARG A 75 22.82 -33.63 18.66
N SER A 76 22.96 -33.78 19.97
CA SER A 76 24.25 -34.15 20.58
C SER A 76 24.61 -35.58 20.22
N PHE A 77 25.87 -35.85 19.94
CA PHE A 77 26.37 -37.13 19.47
C PHE A 77 27.38 -37.72 20.48
N SER A 78 27.32 -39.01 20.72
CA SER A 78 28.29 -39.78 21.47
C SER A 78 28.92 -40.85 20.59
N HIS A 79 30.05 -41.44 21.01
CA HIS A 79 30.90 -42.29 20.19
C HIS A 79 30.24 -43.48 19.48
N TYR A 80 29.09 -43.95 20.00
CA TYR A 80 28.40 -45.13 19.49
C TYR A 80 26.96 -44.82 19.04
N ASP A 81 26.62 -43.54 18.87
CA ASP A 81 25.28 -43.15 18.44
C ASP A 81 25.15 -43.22 16.92
N ASP A 82 24.01 -43.73 16.44
CA ASP A 82 23.70 -43.71 15.04
C ASP A 82 23.41 -42.29 14.55
N VAL A 83 23.88 -41.94 13.37
CA VAL A 83 23.62 -40.63 12.73
C VAL A 83 22.31 -40.72 11.98
N ASP A 84 21.37 -39.81 12.31
CA ASP A 84 20.10 -39.70 11.60
C ASP A 84 20.32 -39.00 10.24
N ASN A 85 20.06 -39.72 9.15
CA ASN A 85 20.24 -39.26 7.77
C ASN A 85 18.91 -38.96 7.09
N THR A 86 17.83 -38.77 7.83
CA THR A 86 16.49 -38.50 7.26
C THR A 86 16.45 -37.14 6.54
N PRO A 87 16.16 -37.10 5.25
CA PRO A 87 16.02 -35.82 4.54
C PRO A 87 14.80 -35.07 5.05
N SER A 88 14.94 -33.76 5.26
CA SER A 88 13.82 -32.90 5.67
C SER A 88 13.55 -31.84 4.61
N ASP A 89 12.28 -31.64 4.25
CA ASP A 89 11.84 -30.49 3.49
C ASP A 89 11.91 -29.23 4.35
N VAL A 90 12.71 -28.26 3.93
CA VAL A 90 13.06 -27.08 4.73
C VAL A 90 12.42 -25.80 4.17
N LEU A 91 11.96 -25.82 2.91
CA LEU A 91 11.54 -24.62 2.18
C LEU A 91 10.07 -24.70 1.77
N SER A 92 9.33 -23.69 2.16
CA SER A 92 8.00 -23.39 1.60
C SER A 92 8.08 -22.13 0.74
N GLU A 93 7.27 -22.03 -0.30
CA GLU A 93 7.22 -20.88 -1.19
C GLU A 93 5.89 -20.15 -1.05
N ALA A 94 5.95 -18.88 -0.63
CA ALA A 94 4.82 -17.97 -0.68
C ALA A 94 4.79 -17.24 -2.02
N LYS A 95 3.60 -17.10 -2.62
CA LYS A 95 3.38 -16.45 -3.93
C LYS A 95 2.40 -15.30 -3.78
N PHE A 96 2.83 -14.09 -4.17
CA PHE A 96 2.02 -12.88 -4.07
C PHE A 96 1.73 -12.37 -5.47
N ALA A 97 0.47 -12.42 -5.89
CA ALA A 97 0.07 -11.95 -7.21
C ALA A 97 0.11 -10.41 -7.29
N TYR A 98 0.32 -9.90 -8.50
CA TYR A 98 0.18 -8.48 -8.78
C TYR A 98 -1.29 -8.13 -8.95
N GLY A 99 -1.69 -6.99 -8.37
CA GLY A 99 -2.95 -6.33 -8.66
C GLY A 99 -2.78 -5.35 -9.81
N HIS A 100 -3.82 -5.23 -10.62
CA HIS A 100 -3.87 -4.37 -11.80
C HIS A 100 -4.97 -3.34 -11.60
N ILE A 101 -4.58 -2.10 -11.36
CA ILE A 101 -5.51 -0.99 -11.18
C ILE A 101 -5.56 -0.20 -12.47
N VAL A 102 -6.76 0.08 -12.95
CA VAL A 102 -7.00 0.89 -14.13
C VAL A 102 -8.01 1.98 -13.81
N GLY A 103 -7.71 3.19 -14.23
CA GLY A 103 -8.64 4.31 -14.25
C GLY A 103 -8.79 4.81 -15.68
N THR A 104 -10.01 5.07 -16.12
CA THR A 104 -10.28 5.49 -17.50
C THR A 104 -10.84 6.90 -17.52
N GLN A 105 -10.24 7.75 -18.31
CA GLN A 105 -10.69 9.09 -18.61
C GLN A 105 -11.36 9.11 -20.00
N MET A 106 -12.53 9.74 -20.10
CA MET A 106 -13.27 9.80 -21.36
C MET A 106 -13.77 11.21 -21.66
N TYR A 107 -13.74 11.57 -22.95
CA TYR A 107 -14.31 12.80 -23.47
C TYR A 107 -15.22 12.50 -24.65
N SER A 108 -16.46 13.00 -24.58
CA SER A 108 -17.37 12.92 -25.73
C SER A 108 -17.05 14.05 -26.72
N ARG A 109 -17.31 13.81 -27.99
CA ARG A 109 -17.16 14.85 -29.01
C ARG A 109 -18.11 16.04 -28.77
N GLU A 110 -19.27 15.79 -28.17
CA GLU A 110 -20.23 16.82 -27.82
C GLU A 110 -19.70 17.77 -26.73
N GLU A 111 -19.04 17.22 -25.69
CA GLU A 111 -18.38 18.02 -24.65
C GLU A 111 -17.28 18.91 -25.23
N LEU A 112 -16.46 18.35 -26.12
CA LEU A 112 -15.40 19.12 -26.80
C LEU A 112 -15.96 20.23 -27.70
N THR A 113 -17.11 20.00 -28.34
CA THR A 113 -17.74 21.00 -29.22
C THR A 113 -18.42 22.10 -28.40
N LYS A 114 -19.06 21.78 -27.28
CA LYS A 114 -19.70 22.75 -26.38
C LYS A 114 -18.68 23.64 -25.66
N ASN A 115 -17.52 23.07 -25.32
CA ASN A 115 -16.41 23.78 -24.68
C ASN A 115 -15.35 24.19 -25.71
N SER A 116 -15.75 24.88 -26.77
CA SER A 116 -14.87 25.24 -27.89
C SER A 116 -13.86 26.36 -27.61
N GLY A 117 -13.82 26.93 -26.42
CA GLY A 117 -12.80 27.87 -25.98
C GLY A 117 -11.53 27.15 -25.51
N ARG A 118 -10.35 27.62 -25.94
CA ARG A 118 -9.06 26.99 -25.59
C ARG A 118 -8.88 26.89 -24.07
N GLU A 119 -9.17 27.92 -23.31
CA GLU A 119 -9.06 27.96 -21.85
C GLU A 119 -10.07 27.02 -21.19
N GLN A 120 -11.33 26.97 -21.63
CA GLN A 120 -12.35 26.08 -21.09
C GLN A 120 -12.06 24.58 -21.32
N LEU A 121 -11.39 24.25 -22.44
CA LEU A 121 -10.95 22.89 -22.73
C LEU A 121 -9.83 22.44 -21.79
N ILE A 122 -8.86 23.31 -21.52
CA ILE A 122 -7.77 23.06 -20.58
C ILE A 122 -8.35 22.83 -19.19
N ASP A 123 -9.22 23.70 -18.69
CA ASP A 123 -9.87 23.57 -17.38
C ASP A 123 -10.65 22.26 -17.24
N LEU A 124 -11.39 21.84 -18.29
CA LEU A 124 -12.14 20.58 -18.27
C LEU A 124 -11.21 19.35 -18.22
N MET A 125 -10.12 19.38 -18.98
CA MET A 125 -9.13 18.30 -19.00
C MET A 125 -8.44 18.18 -17.66
N GLU A 126 -8.02 19.28 -17.07
CA GLU A 126 -7.41 19.35 -15.75
C GLU A 126 -8.35 18.81 -14.67
N LEU A 127 -9.59 19.29 -14.63
CA LEU A 127 -10.59 18.84 -13.66
C LEU A 127 -10.82 17.32 -13.73
N LYS A 128 -10.99 16.77 -14.93
CA LYS A 128 -11.19 15.32 -15.11
C LYS A 128 -9.92 14.50 -14.79
N ALA A 129 -8.75 15.03 -15.08
CA ALA A 129 -7.49 14.39 -14.72
C ALA A 129 -7.34 14.33 -13.19
N LYS A 130 -7.57 15.44 -12.51
CA LYS A 130 -7.53 15.53 -11.05
C LYS A 130 -8.57 14.63 -10.37
N GLN A 131 -9.79 14.56 -10.90
CA GLN A 131 -10.82 13.65 -10.42
C GLN A 131 -10.40 12.18 -10.53
N LEU A 132 -9.80 11.78 -11.66
CA LEU A 132 -9.31 10.42 -11.86
C LEU A 132 -8.19 10.08 -10.89
N GLU A 133 -7.28 11.00 -10.71
CA GLU A 133 -6.16 10.91 -9.78
C GLU A 133 -6.60 10.65 -8.35
N ILE A 134 -7.46 11.50 -7.80
CA ILE A 134 -8.03 11.35 -6.46
C ILE A 134 -8.74 10.00 -6.33
N SER A 135 -9.53 9.62 -7.33
CA SER A 135 -10.26 8.35 -7.33
C SER A 135 -9.33 7.14 -7.32
N MET A 136 -8.25 7.17 -8.11
CA MET A 136 -7.27 6.10 -8.14
C MET A 136 -6.47 6.01 -6.82
N ALA A 137 -6.09 7.15 -6.25
CA ALA A 137 -5.38 7.20 -4.99
C ALA A 137 -6.25 6.66 -3.82
N ASN A 138 -7.52 7.05 -3.77
CA ASN A 138 -8.47 6.54 -2.78
C ASN A 138 -8.69 5.02 -2.93
N TYR A 139 -8.85 4.54 -4.16
CA TYR A 139 -9.00 3.11 -4.42
C TYR A 139 -7.74 2.33 -4.04
N PHE A 140 -6.56 2.85 -4.37
CA PHE A 140 -5.29 2.24 -3.96
C PHE A 140 -5.13 2.19 -2.44
N GLY A 141 -5.48 3.26 -1.74
CA GLY A 141 -5.49 3.30 -0.27
C GLY A 141 -6.44 2.28 0.35
N THR A 142 -7.66 2.17 -0.18
CA THR A 142 -8.64 1.15 0.25
C THR A 142 -8.12 -0.27 0.03
N LEU A 143 -7.48 -0.55 -1.11
CA LEU A 143 -6.86 -1.85 -1.35
C LEU A 143 -5.69 -2.09 -0.39
N LEU A 144 -4.88 -1.08 -0.10
CA LEU A 144 -3.72 -1.22 0.78
C LEU A 144 -4.13 -1.61 2.20
N SER A 145 -5.15 -0.98 2.77
CA SER A 145 -5.67 -1.29 4.12
C SER A 145 -6.62 -2.49 4.16
N GLY A 146 -7.14 -2.91 3.01
CA GLY A 146 -8.17 -3.95 2.92
C GLY A 146 -7.72 -5.33 3.38
N THR A 147 -8.70 -6.24 3.45
CA THR A 147 -8.51 -7.66 3.83
C THR A 147 -8.57 -8.61 2.64
N GLN A 148 -8.66 -8.08 1.41
CA GLN A 148 -8.73 -8.87 0.19
C GLN A 148 -7.47 -9.73 -0.01
N ASP A 149 -7.68 -10.91 -0.60
CA ASP A 149 -6.59 -11.74 -1.07
C ASP A 149 -6.17 -11.36 -2.49
N ALA A 150 -4.94 -11.66 -2.84
CA ALA A 150 -4.45 -11.46 -4.20
C ALA A 150 -5.17 -12.43 -5.16
N ASN A 151 -5.98 -11.89 -6.07
CA ASN A 151 -6.83 -12.66 -6.99
C ASN A 151 -6.52 -12.42 -8.47
N GLY A 152 -5.40 -11.74 -8.78
CA GLY A 152 -5.00 -11.34 -10.13
C GLY A 152 -5.65 -10.06 -10.63
N ARG A 153 -6.61 -9.47 -9.88
CA ARG A 153 -7.17 -8.13 -10.09
C ARG A 153 -6.68 -7.19 -9.00
N ASP A 154 -6.89 -7.59 -7.74
CA ASP A 154 -6.47 -6.84 -6.57
C ASP A 154 -5.17 -7.43 -6.03
N PHE A 155 -4.30 -6.59 -5.51
CA PHE A 155 -3.18 -7.06 -4.71
C PHE A 155 -3.64 -7.33 -3.26
N MET A 156 -2.85 -8.11 -2.54
CA MET A 156 -3.15 -8.46 -1.15
C MET A 156 -3.08 -7.23 -0.24
N GLY A 157 -4.12 -6.98 0.55
CA GLY A 157 -4.16 -5.87 1.50
C GLY A 157 -3.44 -6.16 2.82
N LEU A 158 -3.06 -5.10 3.55
CA LEU A 158 -2.43 -5.18 4.87
C LEU A 158 -3.30 -5.93 5.87
N GLY A 159 -4.62 -5.73 5.84
CA GLY A 159 -5.53 -6.45 6.71
C GLY A 159 -5.53 -7.97 6.49
N ARG A 160 -5.24 -8.44 5.27
CA ARG A 160 -5.05 -9.87 4.98
C ARG A 160 -3.69 -10.37 5.47
N VAL A 161 -2.65 -9.60 5.20
CA VAL A 161 -1.28 -9.90 5.62
C VAL A 161 -1.17 -10.03 7.14
N LEU A 162 -1.80 -9.11 7.88
CA LEU A 162 -1.74 -9.02 9.33
C LEU A 162 -2.89 -9.74 10.03
N GLY A 163 -3.85 -10.27 9.25
CA GLY A 163 -4.99 -11.01 9.77
C GLY A 163 -4.58 -12.37 10.32
N TYR A 164 -4.97 -12.67 11.55
CA TYR A 164 -4.71 -13.95 12.19
C TYR A 164 -5.59 -15.05 11.58
N ASP A 165 -5.02 -16.25 11.42
CA ASP A 165 -5.66 -17.43 10.78
C ASP A 165 -6.11 -17.20 9.32
N LEU A 166 -5.65 -16.13 8.68
CA LEU A 166 -5.92 -15.88 7.27
C LEU A 166 -4.79 -16.42 6.39
N SER A 167 -5.13 -17.05 5.28
CA SER A 167 -4.15 -17.48 4.29
C SER A 167 -3.43 -16.28 3.68
N CYS A 168 -2.13 -16.41 3.46
CA CYS A 168 -1.30 -15.33 2.94
C CYS A 168 -0.24 -15.90 1.99
N GLY A 169 -0.20 -15.40 0.75
CA GLY A 169 0.72 -15.89 -0.27
C GLY A 169 0.51 -17.37 -0.65
N GLY A 170 -0.71 -17.89 -0.53
CA GLY A 170 -1.03 -19.30 -0.80
C GLY A 170 -0.68 -20.25 0.35
N ILE A 171 -0.14 -19.77 1.47
CA ILE A 171 0.10 -20.57 2.68
C ILE A 171 -1.03 -20.33 3.67
N ASP A 172 -1.68 -21.44 4.08
CA ASP A 172 -2.73 -21.42 5.10
C ASP A 172 -2.11 -21.74 6.47
N PRO A 173 -2.09 -20.79 7.43
CA PRO A 173 -1.50 -20.99 8.74
C PRO A 173 -2.30 -21.96 9.62
N THR A 174 -3.56 -22.26 9.29
CA THR A 174 -4.39 -23.22 10.02
C THR A 174 -4.08 -24.67 9.65
N ALA A 175 -3.40 -24.88 8.52
CA ALA A 175 -2.98 -26.20 8.09
C ALA A 175 -1.87 -26.77 8.98
N PRO A 176 -1.83 -28.09 9.21
CA PRO A 176 -0.81 -28.73 10.03
C PRO A 176 0.61 -28.42 9.56
N GLY A 177 1.44 -27.90 10.46
CA GLY A 177 2.84 -27.56 10.17
C GLY A 177 3.07 -26.13 9.69
N PHE A 178 2.02 -25.32 9.41
CA PHE A 178 2.12 -23.96 8.92
C PHE A 178 1.79 -22.87 9.97
N ALA A 179 1.61 -23.23 11.23
CA ALA A 179 1.30 -22.30 12.33
C ALA A 179 2.35 -21.19 12.49
N TYR A 180 3.59 -21.41 12.05
CA TYR A 180 4.67 -20.40 12.03
C TYR A 180 4.35 -19.19 11.13
N TRP A 181 3.42 -19.33 10.16
CA TRP A 181 3.02 -18.28 9.22
C TRP A 181 1.91 -17.39 9.78
N ASN A 182 1.46 -17.59 11.03
CA ASN A 182 0.54 -16.67 11.68
C ASN A 182 1.23 -15.38 12.16
N PRO A 183 0.59 -14.21 12.00
CA PRO A 183 1.07 -12.98 12.63
C PRO A 183 0.87 -13.04 14.14
N GLN A 184 1.61 -12.25 14.89
CA GLN A 184 1.47 -12.16 16.34
C GLN A 184 0.19 -11.40 16.72
N ARG A 185 -0.43 -11.80 17.85
CA ARG A 185 -1.60 -11.10 18.41
C ARG A 185 -1.28 -10.54 19.79
N GLY A 186 -1.72 -9.31 20.03
CA GLY A 186 -1.64 -8.66 21.33
C GLY A 186 -2.72 -9.15 22.28
N LEU A 187 -2.67 -10.43 22.71
CA LEU A 187 -3.59 -11.00 23.69
C LEU A 187 -2.94 -11.12 25.07
N LYS A 188 -3.75 -11.10 26.14
CA LYS A 188 -3.31 -11.43 27.51
C LYS A 188 -2.80 -12.87 27.57
N SER A 189 -2.02 -13.19 28.62
CA SER A 189 -1.45 -14.52 28.81
C SER A 189 -2.50 -15.65 28.86
N GLY A 190 -3.74 -15.34 29.22
CA GLY A 190 -4.88 -16.26 29.22
C GLY A 190 -5.76 -16.20 27.96
N GLY A 191 -5.33 -15.55 26.87
CA GLY A 191 -6.10 -15.42 25.62
C GLY A 191 -7.15 -14.31 25.58
N GLY A 192 -7.30 -13.54 26.67
CA GLY A 192 -8.24 -12.40 26.72
C GLY A 192 -7.69 -11.15 26.03
N SER A 193 -8.57 -10.26 25.58
CA SER A 193 -8.22 -8.95 25.06
C SER A 193 -7.82 -7.98 26.17
N TYR A 194 -6.99 -6.99 25.85
CA TYR A 194 -6.68 -5.89 26.76
C TYR A 194 -7.81 -4.87 26.75
N ALA A 195 -8.14 -4.32 27.95
CA ALA A 195 -9.08 -3.20 28.02
C ALA A 195 -8.44 -1.94 27.46
N LEU A 196 -9.12 -1.28 26.52
CA LEU A 196 -8.58 -0.14 25.77
C LEU A 196 -8.16 0.99 26.74
N ALA A 197 -9.07 1.47 27.56
CA ALA A 197 -8.85 2.63 28.43
C ALA A 197 -7.77 2.46 29.51
N THR A 198 -7.45 1.24 29.93
CA THR A 198 -6.56 1.03 31.08
C THR A 198 -5.33 0.20 30.79
N GLU A 199 -5.44 -0.74 29.86
CA GLU A 199 -4.42 -1.77 29.63
C GLU A 199 -3.75 -1.70 28.25
N PHE A 200 -4.14 -0.75 27.37
CA PHE A 200 -3.63 -0.69 25.99
C PHE A 200 -2.08 -0.64 25.91
N ARG A 201 -1.43 0.05 26.85
CA ARG A 201 0.04 0.13 26.90
C ARG A 201 0.70 -1.19 27.25
N GLU A 202 0.08 -1.98 28.11
CA GLU A 202 0.58 -3.31 28.42
C GLU A 202 0.45 -4.22 27.19
N GLY A 203 -0.70 -4.15 26.52
CA GLY A 203 -0.95 -4.85 25.25
C GLY A 203 0.05 -4.47 24.17
N PHE A 204 0.30 -3.17 23.99
CA PHE A 204 1.28 -2.66 23.03
C PHE A 204 2.69 -3.16 23.34
N ARG A 205 3.16 -3.05 24.58
CA ARG A 205 4.49 -3.54 24.99
C ARG A 205 4.64 -5.06 24.83
N ARG A 206 3.56 -5.79 25.07
CA ARG A 206 3.55 -7.25 24.87
C ARG A 206 3.63 -7.58 23.40
N LEU A 207 2.80 -6.95 22.56
CA LEU A 207 2.83 -7.13 21.11
C LEU A 207 4.21 -6.78 20.55
N GLU A 208 4.79 -5.68 20.96
CA GLU A 208 6.14 -5.28 20.59
C GLU A 208 7.19 -6.35 20.89
N ARG A 209 7.14 -6.95 22.09
CA ARG A 209 8.06 -8.01 22.46
C ARG A 209 7.86 -9.28 21.63
N LEU A 210 6.60 -9.62 21.32
CA LEU A 210 6.26 -10.78 20.49
C LEU A 210 6.72 -10.59 19.05
N CYS A 211 6.58 -9.38 18.51
CA CYS A 211 7.01 -9.03 17.15
C CYS A 211 8.53 -8.79 17.04
N THR A 212 9.25 -8.70 18.17
CA THR A 212 10.70 -8.54 18.14
C THR A 212 11.36 -9.91 17.98
N TYR A 213 11.88 -10.17 16.81
CA TYR A 213 12.54 -11.44 16.49
C TYR A 213 13.93 -11.23 15.89
N ARG A 214 14.96 -11.86 16.47
CA ARG A 214 16.36 -11.78 16.01
C ARG A 214 16.88 -10.36 15.76
N GLY A 215 16.52 -9.41 16.66
CA GLY A 215 16.96 -8.01 16.55
C GLY A 215 16.13 -7.14 15.61
N ARG A 216 15.16 -7.71 14.90
CA ARG A 216 14.19 -6.95 14.11
C ARG A 216 13.09 -6.43 15.01
N ARG A 217 12.75 -5.18 14.81
CA ARG A 217 11.69 -4.52 15.59
C ARG A 217 10.74 -3.82 14.63
N PRO A 218 9.42 -3.88 14.89
CA PRO A 218 8.48 -3.12 14.10
C PRO A 218 8.76 -1.63 14.21
N THR A 219 8.54 -0.91 13.13
CA THR A 219 8.90 0.52 13.01
C THR A 219 7.71 1.44 13.13
N VAL A 220 6.51 0.96 12.77
CA VAL A 220 5.29 1.77 12.67
C VAL A 220 4.15 1.06 13.38
N PHE A 221 3.33 1.87 14.04
CA PHE A 221 2.05 1.44 14.58
C PHE A 221 0.94 2.22 13.87
N VAL A 222 0.11 1.52 13.11
CA VAL A 222 -1.06 2.08 12.45
C VAL A 222 -2.27 1.74 13.30
N CYS A 223 -3.09 2.72 13.65
CA CYS A 223 -4.23 2.52 14.54
C CYS A 223 -5.47 3.30 14.09
N GLY A 224 -6.63 2.78 14.50
CA GLY A 224 -7.90 3.47 14.37
C GLY A 224 -8.11 4.51 15.46
N GLU A 225 -9.23 5.23 15.36
CA GLU A 225 -9.59 6.41 16.15
C GLU A 225 -9.49 6.18 17.67
N ASP A 226 -10.21 5.21 18.22
CA ASP A 226 -10.26 4.97 19.67
C ASP A 226 -8.87 4.67 20.26
N LEU A 227 -8.03 3.94 19.54
CA LEU A 227 -6.66 3.64 19.98
C LEU A 227 -5.77 4.88 19.93
N TYR A 228 -5.95 5.69 18.90
CA TYR A 228 -5.18 6.92 18.74
C TYR A 228 -5.50 7.91 19.87
N ASP A 229 -6.79 8.11 20.17
CA ASP A 229 -7.26 8.97 21.25
C ASP A 229 -6.72 8.54 22.62
N GLU A 230 -6.69 7.25 22.92
CA GLU A 230 -6.11 6.73 24.16
C GLU A 230 -4.59 6.97 24.25
N PHE A 231 -3.87 6.85 23.12
CA PHE A 231 -2.46 7.22 23.07
C PHE A 231 -2.26 8.72 23.29
N GLN A 232 -3.09 9.57 22.69
CA GLN A 232 -3.03 11.01 22.82
C GLN A 232 -3.36 11.44 24.26
N ALA A 233 -4.45 10.95 24.82
CA ALA A 233 -4.85 11.25 26.21
C ALA A 233 -3.76 10.83 27.22
N TRP A 234 -3.12 9.69 26.97
CA TRP A 234 -2.00 9.27 27.78
C TRP A 234 -0.79 10.19 27.59
N ALA A 235 -0.47 10.59 26.37
CA ALA A 235 0.63 11.50 26.08
C ALA A 235 0.42 12.84 26.77
N GLU A 236 -0.75 13.42 26.69
CA GLU A 236 -1.13 14.67 27.37
C GLU A 236 -1.01 14.56 28.89
N SER A 237 -1.41 13.42 29.48
CA SER A 237 -1.34 13.21 30.93
C SER A 237 0.09 13.08 31.49
N LYS A 238 1.08 12.75 30.65
CA LYS A 238 2.46 12.42 31.07
C LYS A 238 3.51 13.36 30.52
N LEU A 239 3.22 14.09 29.48
CA LEU A 239 4.17 14.92 28.78
C LEU A 239 3.96 16.39 29.10
N GLN A 240 4.98 16.95 29.71
CA GLN A 240 5.51 18.22 29.23
C GLN A 240 6.08 17.94 27.81
N LEU A 241 5.22 17.90 26.81
CA LEU A 241 5.61 17.80 25.42
C LEU A 241 6.54 18.97 25.12
N ARG A 242 7.81 18.70 24.92
CA ARG A 242 8.71 19.66 24.34
C ARG A 242 8.22 19.89 22.90
N ILE A 243 7.59 21.04 22.70
CA ILE A 243 7.09 21.51 21.39
C ILE A 243 8.21 21.46 20.32
N ASP A 244 9.47 21.51 20.73
CA ASP A 244 10.63 21.43 19.83
C ASP A 244 10.83 20.04 19.21
N ASP A 245 10.46 18.97 19.90
CA ASP A 245 10.57 17.59 19.36
C ASP A 245 9.49 17.31 18.29
N LEU A 246 8.35 17.98 18.39
CA LEU A 246 7.28 17.92 17.38
C LEU A 246 7.63 18.74 16.13
N LYS A 247 8.39 19.82 16.27
CA LYS A 247 8.82 20.65 15.14
C LYS A 247 9.96 20.05 14.32
N SER A 248 10.67 19.05 14.81
CA SER A 248 11.76 18.40 14.09
C SER A 248 11.27 17.44 12.99
N GLN A 249 10.01 17.05 13.02
CA GLN A 249 9.37 16.28 11.93
C GLN A 249 8.71 17.24 10.91
N LYS A 250 9.54 18.05 10.27
CA LYS A 250 9.13 18.90 9.14
C LYS A 250 8.60 18.04 8.01
N GLY A 251 7.33 18.21 7.65
CA GLY A 251 6.77 17.71 6.41
C GLY A 251 5.47 16.88 6.51
N TRP A 252 4.91 16.72 7.68
CA TRP A 252 3.70 15.89 7.89
C TRP A 252 2.47 16.79 8.15
N GLY A 253 2.11 17.59 7.16
CA GLY A 253 1.21 18.74 7.29
C GLY A 253 -0.16 18.48 7.83
N ASP A 254 -0.86 17.38 7.67
CA ASP A 254 -2.25 17.18 8.08
C ASP A 254 -2.53 15.86 8.82
N PHE A 255 -1.50 15.04 9.03
CA PHE A 255 -1.68 13.78 9.76
C PHE A 255 -1.03 13.87 11.13
N GLU A 256 -1.81 13.59 12.15
CA GLU A 256 -1.33 13.50 13.51
C GLU A 256 -0.42 12.27 13.67
N MET A 257 0.86 12.53 13.81
CA MET A 257 1.87 11.51 14.06
C MET A 257 2.66 11.86 15.29
N PHE A 258 2.80 10.94 16.23
CA PHE A 258 3.72 11.14 17.33
C PHE A 258 4.61 9.91 17.59
N PRO A 259 5.85 10.12 18.03
CA PRO A 259 6.75 9.04 18.33
C PRO A 259 6.43 8.45 19.73
N TYR A 260 6.25 7.14 19.78
CA TYR A 260 6.16 6.40 21.03
C TYR A 260 7.18 5.27 21.05
N ASN A 261 8.06 5.29 22.05
CA ASN A 261 9.12 4.27 22.23
C ASN A 261 9.99 4.07 20.96
N GLY A 262 10.28 5.17 20.23
CA GLY A 262 11.07 5.13 18.99
C GLY A 262 10.34 4.62 17.75
N ARG A 263 9.00 4.55 17.79
CA ARG A 263 8.14 4.18 16.67
C ARG A 263 7.20 5.30 16.31
N THR A 264 6.85 5.37 15.05
CA THR A 264 5.86 6.32 14.56
C THR A 264 4.48 5.73 14.72
N ILE A 265 3.58 6.44 15.39
CA ILE A 265 2.15 6.11 15.46
C ILE A 265 1.45 6.90 14.37
N ILE A 266 0.64 6.20 13.58
CA ILE A 266 -0.10 6.75 12.44
C ILE A 266 -1.58 6.48 12.68
N TYR A 267 -2.40 7.52 12.62
CA TYR A 267 -3.85 7.40 12.55
C TYR A 267 -4.29 7.06 11.12
N ASP A 268 -5.17 6.10 10.98
CA ASP A 268 -5.76 5.69 9.71
C ASP A 268 -7.28 5.56 9.87
N GLU A 269 -8.02 6.46 9.25
CA GLU A 269 -9.49 6.51 9.29
C GLU A 269 -10.16 5.28 8.64
N THR A 270 -9.45 4.57 7.75
CA THR A 270 -9.97 3.37 7.10
C THR A 270 -9.94 2.13 7.99
N MET A 271 -9.23 2.21 9.12
CA MET A 271 -9.16 1.12 10.10
C MET A 271 -10.36 1.10 11.05
N ALA A 272 -10.70 -0.10 11.52
CA ALA A 272 -11.67 -0.21 12.61
C ALA A 272 -11.16 0.53 13.86
N ALA A 273 -12.04 1.30 14.53
CA ALA A 273 -11.68 2.23 15.60
C ALA A 273 -10.82 1.60 16.72
N LYS A 274 -11.06 0.34 17.08
CA LYS A 274 -10.33 -0.40 18.12
C LYS A 274 -9.24 -1.32 17.59
N ALA A 275 -8.91 -1.24 16.32
CA ALA A 275 -7.86 -2.04 15.70
C ALA A 275 -6.54 -1.28 15.63
N GLY A 276 -5.44 -2.01 15.72
CA GLY A 276 -4.10 -1.45 15.53
C GLY A 276 -3.15 -2.51 15.00
N TRP A 277 -2.29 -2.10 14.08
CA TRP A 277 -1.28 -2.93 13.46
C TRP A 277 0.13 -2.41 13.75
N LEU A 278 0.96 -3.29 14.27
CA LEU A 278 2.37 -3.02 14.49
C LEU A 278 3.17 -3.65 13.34
N ILE A 279 3.77 -2.82 12.48
CA ILE A 279 4.31 -3.24 11.19
C ILE A 279 5.79 -2.88 11.07
N ASP A 280 6.56 -3.79 10.50
CA ASP A 280 7.91 -3.52 10.03
C ASP A 280 7.95 -3.41 8.50
N PHE A 281 7.91 -2.18 7.98
CA PHE A 281 8.04 -1.92 6.55
C PHE A 281 9.48 -1.96 6.03
N LYS A 282 10.49 -1.97 6.92
CA LYS A 282 11.89 -2.03 6.47
C LYS A 282 12.30 -3.44 6.06
N GLU A 283 11.88 -4.44 6.84
CA GLU A 283 12.37 -5.81 6.66
C GLU A 283 11.26 -6.81 6.34
N SER A 284 10.04 -6.61 6.87
CA SER A 284 8.99 -7.61 6.84
C SER A 284 8.00 -7.41 5.68
N VAL A 285 7.31 -6.30 5.65
CA VAL A 285 6.27 -6.00 4.65
C VAL A 285 6.82 -5.05 3.61
N LYS A 286 6.68 -5.39 2.33
CA LYS A 286 7.16 -4.58 1.21
C LYS A 286 6.07 -4.37 0.17
N LEU A 287 5.97 -3.13 -0.29
CA LEU A 287 5.16 -2.78 -1.44
C LEU A 287 6.06 -2.71 -2.68
N ARG A 288 5.69 -3.45 -3.72
CA ARG A 288 6.40 -3.46 -5.00
C ARG A 288 5.50 -2.92 -6.09
N ILE A 289 6.02 -1.97 -6.85
CA ILE A 289 5.33 -1.33 -7.98
C ILE A 289 6.15 -1.54 -9.24
N HIS A 290 5.49 -1.77 -10.35
CA HIS A 290 6.14 -1.82 -11.66
C HIS A 290 6.47 -0.41 -12.13
N ARG A 291 7.75 -0.14 -12.41
CA ARG A 291 8.23 1.20 -12.77
C ARG A 291 7.59 1.74 -14.04
N GLY A 292 7.45 0.91 -15.07
CA GLY A 292 6.88 1.31 -16.36
C GLY A 292 5.36 1.51 -16.39
N THR A 293 4.65 1.13 -15.29
CA THR A 293 3.18 1.29 -15.16
C THR A 293 2.81 1.89 -13.81
N ASN A 294 3.60 2.83 -13.32
CA ASN A 294 3.31 3.54 -12.09
C ASN A 294 2.48 4.79 -12.40
N PHE A 295 1.17 4.69 -12.29
CA PHE A 295 0.21 5.75 -12.66
C PHE A 295 0.49 6.32 -14.06
N THR A 296 0.79 5.42 -15.02
CA THR A 296 1.15 5.81 -16.37
C THR A 296 -0.08 5.90 -17.24
N PHE A 297 -0.21 7.02 -17.96
CA PHE A 297 -1.27 7.22 -18.91
C PHE A 297 -0.90 6.63 -20.27
N ASN A 298 -1.84 5.89 -20.84
CA ASN A 298 -1.76 5.43 -22.22
C ASN A 298 -2.13 6.57 -23.20
N PRO A 299 -1.69 6.54 -24.45
CA PRO A 299 -2.12 7.51 -25.45
C PRO A 299 -3.63 7.45 -25.67
N TRP A 300 -4.21 8.57 -26.13
CA TRP A 300 -5.62 8.68 -26.45
C TRP A 300 -6.06 7.71 -27.54
N GLN A 301 -7.17 7.02 -27.30
CA GLN A 301 -7.73 6.06 -28.24
C GLN A 301 -9.17 6.44 -28.59
N MET A 302 -9.53 6.33 -29.87
CA MET A 302 -10.93 6.45 -30.29
C MET A 302 -11.69 5.19 -29.89
N MET A 303 -12.90 5.37 -29.35
CA MET A 303 -13.78 4.25 -29.02
C MET A 303 -14.52 3.79 -30.28
N GLU A 304 -14.51 2.48 -30.56
CA GLU A 304 -15.17 1.91 -31.74
C GLU A 304 -16.70 2.07 -31.72
N SER A 305 -17.30 2.02 -30.54
CA SER A 305 -18.77 2.05 -30.36
C SER A 305 -19.35 3.41 -29.98
N LYS A 306 -18.53 4.43 -29.74
CA LYS A 306 -18.97 5.76 -29.28
C LYS A 306 -18.14 6.83 -29.95
N VAL A 307 -18.74 7.98 -30.21
CA VAL A 307 -18.06 9.19 -30.70
C VAL A 307 -17.37 9.87 -29.50
N ALA A 308 -16.39 9.18 -28.94
CA ALA A 308 -15.65 9.62 -27.74
C ALA A 308 -14.20 9.13 -27.81
N LYS A 309 -13.31 9.86 -27.18
CA LYS A 309 -11.92 9.45 -26.93
C LYS A 309 -11.78 8.94 -25.49
N LYS A 310 -10.99 7.91 -25.28
CA LYS A 310 -10.64 7.42 -23.96
C LYS A 310 -9.15 7.34 -23.76
N ARG A 311 -8.73 7.42 -22.52
CA ARG A 311 -7.37 7.23 -22.07
C ARG A 311 -7.39 6.45 -20.76
N ASP A 312 -6.51 5.48 -20.64
CA ASP A 312 -6.42 4.62 -19.47
C ASP A 312 -5.15 4.96 -18.69
N CYS A 313 -5.28 5.14 -17.37
CA CYS A 313 -4.18 5.23 -16.42
C CYS A 313 -4.01 3.87 -15.74
N LEU A 314 -2.79 3.34 -15.72
CA LEU A 314 -2.50 2.00 -15.24
C LEU A 314 -1.50 2.00 -14.09
N THR A 315 -1.77 1.15 -13.08
CA THR A 315 -0.82 0.88 -12.00
C THR A 315 -0.79 -0.62 -11.67
N TYR A 316 0.40 -1.20 -11.63
CA TYR A 316 0.60 -2.59 -11.20
C TYR A 316 1.37 -2.62 -9.89
N ALA A 317 0.75 -3.17 -8.87
CA ALA A 317 1.32 -3.25 -7.53
C ALA A 317 1.18 -4.64 -6.92
N SER A 318 2.07 -4.98 -5.99
CA SER A 318 1.99 -6.19 -5.19
C SER A 318 2.49 -5.90 -3.78
N LEU A 319 1.71 -6.25 -2.77
CA LEU A 319 2.14 -6.26 -1.39
C LEU A 319 2.62 -7.68 -1.05
N TYR A 320 3.85 -7.82 -0.56
CA TYR A 320 4.41 -9.10 -0.18
C TYR A 320 5.09 -9.05 1.18
N VAL A 321 5.18 -10.20 1.81
CA VAL A 321 5.71 -10.35 3.17
C VAL A 321 6.88 -11.31 3.17
N LYS A 322 7.96 -10.89 3.82
CA LYS A 322 9.13 -11.74 4.05
C LYS A 322 9.01 -12.52 5.35
N TYR A 323 8.53 -11.87 6.40
CA TYR A 323 8.40 -12.42 7.75
C TYR A 323 7.05 -11.98 8.32
N ARG A 324 6.11 -12.91 8.44
CA ARG A 324 4.76 -12.59 8.89
C ARG A 324 4.62 -12.51 10.41
N ASN A 325 5.49 -13.14 11.15
CA ASN A 325 5.46 -13.21 12.61
C ASN A 325 6.38 -12.20 13.31
N SER A 326 6.88 -11.21 12.57
CA SER A 326 7.76 -10.17 13.11
C SER A 326 7.22 -8.77 12.86
#